data_ebe3849674f1f776a7fe1dd755ed0a67
#
_entry.id   ebe3849674f1f776a7fe1dd755ed0a67
#
_cell.length_a   1.000
_cell.length_b   1.000
_cell.length_c   1.000
_cell.angle_alpha   90.00
_cell.angle_beta   90.00
_cell.angle_gamma   90.00
#
_symmetry.space_group_name_H-M   'P 1'
#
loop_
_entity.id
_entity.type
_entity.pdbx_description
1 polymer ?
#
loop_
_entity_poly.entity_id
_entity_poly.type
_entity_poly.pdbx_seq_one_letter_code
_entity_poly.pdbx_strand_id
1 'polypeptide(L)'
;MTTTHHLGITFVEQAQSQKEVTVNQALARIDAILNSGAKSRVLATPPISPTDGDLYIVAASPTDDWAGQAGNISYFDSIWRFIVPIEGMTLWVNDEDLIYSYDGTAWVLSNNPTEFQNLNKLGINATADATNKLSVASNAILFNHNGANIQTKLNKNSSSDSASFLFQTGFAGRAEFGTIGDDNFTLKVSSDGSTWFDSLKIIASTGRFAFKSLDVGISATGTTQGTAKAITKSFNEITNVTAGQGVVLPSPEAGEVILVANQGANALNIYPASGHSINNLAVNTAQSLAVDTRRIFFAITSNKWYAL
;
A
#
# COMPACT_ATOMS: atom_id res chain seq x y z
N MET A 1 -41.09 -37.34 25.37
CA MET A 1 -41.38 -36.05 24.70
C MET A 1 -40.56 -36.00 23.44
N THR A 2 -41.18 -35.82 22.31
CA THR A 2 -40.51 -35.64 21.05
C THR A 2 -40.17 -34.15 20.87
N THR A 3 -39.07 -33.86 20.20
CA THR A 3 -38.59 -32.49 19.98
C THR A 3 -38.28 -32.26 18.51
N THR A 4 -38.19 -31.00 18.07
CA THR A 4 -37.71 -30.63 16.73
C THR A 4 -36.22 -30.95 16.58
N HIS A 5 -35.77 -31.16 15.33
CA HIS A 5 -34.43 -31.72 15.03
C HIS A 5 -33.27 -30.75 15.18
N HIS A 6 -33.49 -29.44 14.94
CA HIS A 6 -32.44 -28.44 15.02
C HIS A 6 -32.39 -27.71 16.35
N LEU A 7 -33.54 -27.22 16.81
CA LEU A 7 -33.60 -26.37 18.01
C LEU A 7 -34.07 -27.12 19.25
N GLY A 8 -34.45 -28.43 19.13
CA GLY A 8 -34.92 -29.22 20.28
C GLY A 8 -36.22 -28.68 20.90
N ILE A 9 -37.06 -27.98 20.13
CA ILE A 9 -38.34 -27.45 20.64
C ILE A 9 -39.29 -28.62 20.94
N THR A 10 -39.83 -28.65 22.14
CA THR A 10 -40.75 -29.71 22.57
C THR A 10 -42.05 -29.64 21.79
N PHE A 11 -42.47 -30.79 21.21
CA PHE A 11 -43.74 -30.89 20.55
C PHE A 11 -44.91 -30.97 21.59
N VAL A 12 -46.06 -30.54 21.15
CA VAL A 12 -47.29 -30.67 21.94
C VAL A 12 -47.75 -32.14 21.95
N GLU A 13 -48.03 -32.69 23.14
CA GLU A 13 -48.46 -34.08 23.29
C GLU A 13 -49.93 -34.27 22.93
N GLN A 14 -50.30 -35.53 22.59
CA GLN A 14 -51.68 -35.94 22.27
C GLN A 14 -52.60 -35.88 23.50
N ALA A 15 -53.34 -34.88 23.66
CA ALA A 15 -54.50 -34.83 24.60
C ALA A 15 -55.28 -33.51 24.50
N GLN A 16 -54.98 -32.67 23.46
CA GLN A 16 -55.54 -31.32 23.33
C GLN A 16 -56.36 -31.14 22.04
N SER A 17 -57.26 -32.06 21.75
CA SER A 17 -58.22 -31.92 20.63
C SER A 17 -57.59 -31.65 19.26
N GLN A 18 -56.59 -32.47 18.84
CA GLN A 18 -55.94 -32.43 17.53
C GLN A 18 -55.20 -31.09 17.18
N LYS A 19 -55.07 -30.16 18.11
CA LYS A 19 -54.28 -28.93 17.92
C LYS A 19 -52.80 -29.22 17.78
N GLU A 20 -52.34 -30.34 18.35
CA GLU A 20 -50.96 -30.83 18.31
C GLU A 20 -50.46 -30.99 16.89
N VAL A 21 -51.25 -31.45 15.92
CA VAL A 21 -50.81 -31.68 14.54
C VAL A 21 -50.43 -30.34 13.88
N THR A 22 -51.32 -29.36 13.96
CA THR A 22 -51.07 -28.03 13.33
C THR A 22 -49.92 -27.28 14.02
N VAL A 23 -49.86 -27.33 15.35
CA VAL A 23 -48.79 -26.66 16.12
C VAL A 23 -47.46 -27.33 15.87
N ASN A 24 -47.37 -28.67 15.87
CA ASN A 24 -46.14 -29.40 15.65
C ASN A 24 -45.60 -29.20 14.21
N GLN A 25 -46.48 -29.15 13.21
CA GLN A 25 -46.08 -28.78 11.84
C GLN A 25 -45.51 -27.34 11.75
N ALA A 26 -46.13 -26.42 12.48
CA ALA A 26 -45.61 -25.05 12.54
C ALA A 26 -44.24 -24.98 13.24
N LEU A 27 -44.07 -25.73 14.34
CA LEU A 27 -42.79 -25.81 15.05
C LEU A 27 -41.71 -26.46 14.20
N ALA A 28 -42.00 -27.54 13.47
CA ALA A 28 -41.04 -28.17 12.56
C ALA A 28 -40.62 -27.23 11.43
N ARG A 29 -41.57 -26.45 10.91
CA ARG A 29 -41.27 -25.43 9.88
C ARG A 29 -40.41 -24.29 10.43
N ILE A 30 -40.68 -23.80 11.62
CA ILE A 30 -39.85 -22.78 12.30
C ILE A 30 -38.44 -23.32 12.54
N ASP A 31 -38.34 -24.55 13.04
CA ASP A 31 -37.10 -25.24 13.30
C ASP A 31 -36.25 -25.37 12.04
N ALA A 32 -36.85 -25.69 10.91
CA ALA A 32 -36.17 -25.86 9.62
C ALA A 32 -35.53 -24.56 9.07
N ILE A 33 -36.08 -23.38 9.42
CA ILE A 33 -35.57 -22.10 8.90
C ILE A 33 -34.81 -21.26 9.91
N LEU A 34 -34.92 -21.60 11.18
CA LEU A 34 -34.27 -20.81 12.25
C LEU A 34 -32.94 -21.44 12.65
N ASN A 35 -31.84 -20.78 12.28
CA ASN A 35 -30.46 -21.22 12.52
C ASN A 35 -30.10 -22.61 11.94
N SER A 36 -30.78 -23.04 10.89
CA SER A 36 -30.47 -24.28 10.17
C SER A 36 -29.54 -24.03 8.99
N GLY A 37 -28.65 -24.98 8.70
CA GLY A 37 -27.86 -25.01 7.48
C GLY A 37 -28.48 -25.93 6.43
N ALA A 38 -28.64 -25.48 5.19
CA ALA A 38 -28.93 -26.35 4.08
C ALA A 38 -27.71 -27.25 3.82
N LYS A 39 -27.91 -28.57 3.71
CA LYS A 39 -26.80 -29.48 3.39
C LYS A 39 -26.17 -29.18 2.03
N SER A 40 -27.00 -28.79 1.05
CA SER A 40 -26.56 -28.43 -0.30
C SER A 40 -27.65 -27.61 -1.01
N ARG A 41 -27.25 -26.90 -2.07
CA ARG A 41 -28.15 -26.19 -2.99
C ARG A 41 -27.97 -26.61 -4.46
N VAL A 42 -27.18 -27.66 -4.71
CA VAL A 42 -26.88 -28.11 -6.08
C VAL A 42 -27.60 -29.41 -6.46
N LEU A 43 -28.36 -30.00 -5.55
CA LEU A 43 -29.11 -31.22 -5.82
C LEU A 43 -30.44 -30.90 -6.47
N ALA A 44 -30.72 -31.58 -7.60
CA ALA A 44 -31.99 -31.56 -8.30
C ALA A 44 -32.87 -32.80 -7.97
N THR A 45 -32.26 -33.85 -7.39
CA THR A 45 -32.95 -35.08 -7.01
C THR A 45 -32.79 -35.28 -5.50
N PRO A 46 -33.88 -35.60 -4.77
CA PRO A 46 -33.80 -35.83 -3.33
C PRO A 46 -32.86 -36.99 -3.00
N PRO A 47 -32.13 -36.96 -1.88
CA PRO A 47 -31.36 -38.10 -1.37
C PRO A 47 -32.23 -39.35 -1.17
N ILE A 48 -31.66 -40.52 -1.49
CA ILE A 48 -32.35 -41.81 -1.40
C ILE A 48 -32.71 -42.19 0.06
N SER A 49 -31.88 -41.75 1.01
CA SER A 49 -32.03 -42.02 2.45
C SER A 49 -31.94 -40.73 3.24
N PRO A 50 -32.96 -39.86 3.20
CA PRO A 50 -32.96 -38.64 3.98
C PRO A 50 -33.16 -38.94 5.46
N THR A 51 -32.64 -38.09 6.30
CA THR A 51 -32.86 -38.14 7.76
C THR A 51 -33.80 -36.97 8.17
N ASP A 52 -34.66 -37.19 9.13
CA ASP A 52 -35.49 -36.11 9.68
C ASP A 52 -34.61 -34.93 10.13
N GLY A 53 -34.97 -33.72 9.67
CA GLY A 53 -34.20 -32.51 9.84
C GLY A 53 -33.31 -32.18 8.66
N ASP A 54 -33.11 -33.06 7.69
CA ASP A 54 -32.33 -32.73 6.47
C ASP A 54 -32.95 -31.56 5.69
N LEU A 55 -32.14 -30.54 5.39
CA LEU A 55 -32.57 -29.33 4.72
C LEU A 55 -31.72 -29.07 3.49
N TYR A 56 -32.37 -28.67 2.39
CA TYR A 56 -31.73 -28.35 1.11
C TYR A 56 -32.38 -27.13 0.45
N ILE A 57 -31.66 -26.43 -0.39
CA ILE A 57 -32.20 -25.53 -1.40
C ILE A 57 -32.32 -26.35 -2.69
N VAL A 58 -33.54 -26.51 -3.21
CA VAL A 58 -33.78 -27.33 -4.40
C VAL A 58 -33.19 -26.68 -5.63
N ALA A 59 -32.32 -27.38 -6.35
CA ALA A 59 -31.71 -26.88 -7.59
C ALA A 59 -32.72 -26.76 -8.75
N ALA A 60 -32.27 -26.21 -9.87
CA ALA A 60 -33.07 -26.12 -11.09
C ALA A 60 -33.38 -27.52 -11.67
N SER A 61 -34.51 -27.64 -12.34
CA SER A 61 -34.99 -28.90 -12.98
C SER A 61 -35.12 -30.08 -12.01
N PRO A 62 -35.82 -29.90 -10.89
CA PRO A 62 -35.93 -30.94 -9.88
C PRO A 62 -36.76 -32.13 -10.35
N THR A 63 -36.42 -33.33 -9.80
CA THR A 63 -37.07 -34.62 -10.12
C THR A 63 -37.67 -35.28 -8.87
N ASP A 64 -38.36 -36.37 -9.08
CA ASP A 64 -38.95 -37.20 -8.05
C ASP A 64 -39.83 -36.39 -7.06
N ASP A 65 -39.69 -36.62 -5.77
CA ASP A 65 -40.45 -35.89 -4.74
C ASP A 65 -40.24 -34.37 -4.70
N TRP A 66 -39.20 -33.88 -5.42
CA TRP A 66 -38.89 -32.46 -5.51
C TRP A 66 -39.44 -31.82 -6.81
N ALA A 67 -40.12 -32.58 -7.68
CA ALA A 67 -40.61 -32.08 -8.94
C ALA A 67 -41.50 -30.82 -8.75
N GLY A 68 -41.17 -29.73 -9.51
CA GLY A 68 -41.83 -28.44 -9.43
C GLY A 68 -41.42 -27.55 -8.26
N GLN A 69 -40.47 -27.93 -7.46
CA GLN A 69 -40.02 -27.18 -6.27
C GLN A 69 -38.69 -26.43 -6.45
N ALA A 70 -38.28 -26.13 -7.67
CA ALA A 70 -37.03 -25.40 -7.95
C ALA A 70 -36.96 -24.08 -7.15
N GLY A 71 -35.82 -23.84 -6.50
CA GLY A 71 -35.58 -22.65 -5.69
C GLY A 71 -36.23 -22.65 -4.30
N ASN A 72 -37.11 -23.60 -4.00
CA ASN A 72 -37.71 -23.72 -2.67
C ASN A 72 -36.72 -24.36 -1.67
N ILE A 73 -36.94 -24.08 -0.40
CA ILE A 73 -36.32 -24.80 0.70
C ILE A 73 -37.08 -26.11 0.87
N SER A 74 -36.38 -27.24 0.79
CA SER A 74 -36.94 -28.54 1.16
C SER A 74 -36.39 -28.99 2.52
N TYR A 75 -37.23 -29.52 3.39
CA TYR A 75 -36.81 -30.18 4.60
C TYR A 75 -37.54 -31.52 4.77
N PHE A 76 -36.83 -32.48 5.35
CA PHE A 76 -37.40 -33.82 5.58
C PHE A 76 -37.93 -33.93 6.98
N ASP A 77 -39.21 -34.32 7.11
CA ASP A 77 -39.90 -34.62 8.35
C ASP A 77 -40.84 -35.78 8.06
N SER A 78 -40.30 -37.02 8.08
CA SER A 78 -40.90 -38.27 7.62
C SER A 78 -41.32 -38.26 6.14
N ILE A 79 -41.54 -37.11 5.55
CA ILE A 79 -41.80 -36.82 4.14
C ILE A 79 -41.13 -35.50 3.76
N TRP A 80 -40.89 -35.28 2.47
CA TRP A 80 -40.42 -34.00 2.01
C TRP A 80 -41.49 -32.91 2.13
N ARG A 81 -41.12 -31.80 2.75
CA ARG A 81 -41.90 -30.58 2.89
C ARG A 81 -41.15 -29.40 2.28
N PHE A 82 -41.92 -28.41 1.80
CA PHE A 82 -41.34 -27.28 1.07
C PHE A 82 -41.74 -25.94 1.68
N ILE A 83 -40.81 -24.99 1.64
CA ILE A 83 -41.03 -23.61 2.01
C ILE A 83 -40.66 -22.76 0.80
N VAL A 84 -41.63 -22.00 0.31
CA VAL A 84 -41.37 -21.00 -0.72
C VAL A 84 -40.59 -19.86 -0.06
N PRO A 85 -39.38 -19.55 -0.53
CA PRO A 85 -38.60 -18.48 0.06
C PRO A 85 -39.25 -17.11 -0.23
N ILE A 86 -39.03 -16.17 0.66
CA ILE A 86 -39.39 -14.76 0.49
C ILE A 86 -38.12 -13.92 0.44
N GLU A 87 -38.15 -12.78 -0.23
CA GLU A 87 -37.05 -11.84 -0.29
C GLU A 87 -36.49 -11.51 1.10
N GLY A 88 -35.16 -11.58 1.25
CA GLY A 88 -34.46 -11.37 2.51
C GLY A 88 -34.26 -12.62 3.37
N MET A 89 -34.83 -13.79 3.03
CA MET A 89 -34.50 -15.04 3.72
C MET A 89 -33.04 -15.39 3.48
N THR A 90 -32.36 -15.85 4.53
CA THR A 90 -30.95 -16.26 4.48
C THR A 90 -30.79 -17.68 5.00
N LEU A 91 -29.90 -18.45 4.37
CA LEU A 91 -29.50 -19.79 4.80
C LEU A 91 -28.00 -19.98 4.68
N TRP A 92 -27.42 -20.66 5.67
CA TRP A 92 -26.08 -21.22 5.54
C TRP A 92 -26.14 -22.46 4.65
N VAL A 93 -25.17 -22.64 3.76
CA VAL A 93 -25.04 -23.83 2.90
C VAL A 93 -23.78 -24.57 3.33
N ASN A 94 -23.99 -25.78 3.91
CA ASN A 94 -22.94 -26.51 4.63
C ASN A 94 -21.81 -27.02 3.73
N ASP A 95 -22.12 -27.47 2.52
CA ASP A 95 -21.13 -28.01 1.57
C ASP A 95 -20.30 -26.92 0.88
N GLU A 96 -20.70 -25.65 1.01
CA GLU A 96 -19.99 -24.52 0.46
C GLU A 96 -19.37 -23.61 1.55
N ASP A 97 -19.76 -23.77 2.82
CA ASP A 97 -19.40 -22.88 3.94
C ASP A 97 -19.75 -21.40 3.70
N LEU A 98 -20.90 -21.16 3.07
CA LEU A 98 -21.34 -19.82 2.63
C LEU A 98 -22.78 -19.53 3.03
N ILE A 99 -23.09 -18.24 3.21
CA ILE A 99 -24.46 -17.74 3.43
C ILE A 99 -25.06 -17.32 2.10
N TYR A 100 -26.28 -17.80 1.81
CA TYR A 100 -27.08 -17.37 0.69
C TYR A 100 -28.30 -16.59 1.15
N SER A 101 -28.68 -15.54 0.40
CA SER A 101 -29.89 -14.75 0.57
C SER A 101 -30.79 -14.92 -0.64
N TYR A 102 -32.11 -15.00 -0.41
CA TYR A 102 -33.07 -14.98 -1.50
C TYR A 102 -33.40 -13.52 -1.89
N ASP A 103 -33.16 -13.14 -3.14
CA ASP A 103 -33.34 -11.77 -3.64
C ASP A 103 -34.75 -11.47 -4.18
N GLY A 104 -35.70 -12.40 -3.96
CA GLY A 104 -37.05 -12.36 -4.54
C GLY A 104 -37.21 -13.20 -5.79
N THR A 105 -36.12 -13.64 -6.44
CA THR A 105 -36.11 -14.46 -7.65
C THR A 105 -35.18 -15.67 -7.56
N ALA A 106 -34.05 -15.52 -6.91
CA ALA A 106 -33.02 -16.56 -6.81
C ALA A 106 -32.26 -16.49 -5.47
N TRP A 107 -31.59 -17.58 -5.14
CA TRP A 107 -30.62 -17.63 -4.05
C TRP A 107 -29.26 -17.10 -4.53
N VAL A 108 -28.84 -15.96 -4.00
CA VAL A 108 -27.58 -15.29 -4.31
C VAL A 108 -26.66 -15.36 -3.10
N LEU A 109 -25.36 -15.40 -3.33
CA LEU A 109 -24.38 -15.39 -2.27
C LEU A 109 -24.52 -14.11 -1.43
N SER A 110 -24.83 -14.27 -0.14
CA SER A 110 -24.92 -13.16 0.80
C SER A 110 -23.51 -12.65 1.11
N ASN A 111 -23.31 -11.34 1.03
CA ASN A 111 -22.01 -10.71 1.29
C ASN A 111 -20.87 -11.15 0.37
N ASN A 112 -21.15 -11.37 -0.92
CA ASN A 112 -20.10 -11.34 -1.93
C ASN A 112 -20.05 -9.94 -2.57
N PRO A 113 -19.40 -8.96 -1.95
CA PRO A 113 -19.29 -7.65 -2.55
C PRO A 113 -18.42 -7.81 -3.81
N THR A 114 -19.05 -7.74 -4.98
CA THR A 114 -18.33 -7.65 -6.25
C THR A 114 -17.54 -6.35 -6.33
N GLU A 115 -17.87 -5.38 -5.47
CA GLU A 115 -17.24 -4.07 -5.38
C GLU A 115 -17.15 -3.59 -3.93
N PHE A 116 -16.00 -3.05 -3.56
CA PHE A 116 -15.79 -2.32 -2.33
C PHE A 116 -15.76 -0.83 -2.63
N GLN A 117 -16.91 -0.16 -2.51
CA GLN A 117 -17.04 1.28 -2.75
C GLN A 117 -17.30 2.03 -1.43
N ASN A 118 -16.84 3.29 -1.36
CA ASN A 118 -17.08 4.18 -0.24
C ASN A 118 -16.66 3.62 1.13
N LEU A 119 -15.64 2.76 1.15
CA LEU A 119 -15.05 2.29 2.40
C LEU A 119 -14.40 3.47 3.13
N ASN A 120 -14.77 3.66 4.38
CA ASN A 120 -14.18 4.70 5.21
C ASN A 120 -12.71 4.40 5.54
N LYS A 121 -12.37 3.11 5.71
CA LYS A 121 -11.02 2.62 6.00
C LYS A 121 -10.88 1.17 5.53
N LEU A 122 -9.68 0.82 5.06
CA LEU A 122 -9.30 -0.56 4.72
C LEU A 122 -7.93 -0.88 5.33
N GLY A 123 -7.90 -1.83 6.23
CA GLY A 123 -6.67 -2.38 6.81
C GLY A 123 -6.45 -3.82 6.36
N ILE A 124 -5.29 -4.12 5.78
CA ILE A 124 -4.87 -5.48 5.44
C ILE A 124 -3.72 -5.84 6.36
N ASN A 125 -3.98 -6.71 7.33
CA ASN A 125 -3.03 -7.08 8.40
C ASN A 125 -2.46 -5.85 9.14
N ALA A 126 -3.21 -4.74 9.16
CA ALA A 126 -2.86 -3.47 9.78
C ALA A 126 -4.12 -2.70 10.16
N THR A 127 -4.01 -1.79 11.11
CA THR A 127 -5.12 -0.90 11.47
C THR A 127 -5.04 0.39 10.66
N ALA A 128 -6.07 0.67 9.87
CA ALA A 128 -6.23 1.93 9.16
C ALA A 128 -6.79 3.02 10.10
N ASP A 129 -6.30 4.26 9.96
CA ASP A 129 -6.66 5.40 10.79
C ASP A 129 -7.30 6.56 9.98
N ALA A 130 -7.42 7.73 10.58
CA ALA A 130 -8.02 8.91 9.92
C ALA A 130 -7.12 9.48 8.81
N THR A 131 -5.80 9.32 8.93
CA THR A 131 -4.79 9.80 7.97
C THR A 131 -4.50 8.72 6.93
N ASN A 132 -4.26 7.49 7.38
CA ASN A 132 -3.91 6.33 6.56
C ASN A 132 -5.16 5.46 6.34
N LYS A 133 -6.04 5.88 5.45
CA LYS A 133 -7.31 5.17 5.17
C LYS A 133 -7.13 3.80 4.53
N LEU A 134 -6.06 3.60 3.78
CA LEU A 134 -5.58 2.31 3.31
C LEU A 134 -4.27 2.00 4.04
N SER A 135 -4.28 0.95 4.85
CA SER A 135 -3.11 0.49 5.60
C SER A 135 -2.84 -0.97 5.30
N VAL A 136 -1.64 -1.29 4.83
CA VAL A 136 -1.26 -2.66 4.44
C VAL A 136 0.05 -3.02 5.14
N ALA A 137 0.05 -4.09 5.93
CA ALA A 137 1.26 -4.70 6.48
C ALA A 137 1.52 -6.02 5.75
N SER A 138 2.47 -6.00 4.82
CA SER A 138 2.83 -7.16 3.99
C SER A 138 4.27 -7.03 3.52
N ASN A 139 4.90 -8.16 3.21
CA ASN A 139 6.23 -8.18 2.61
C ASN A 139 6.24 -7.63 1.18
N ALA A 140 5.08 -7.59 0.48
CA ALA A 140 4.94 -7.05 -0.86
C ALA A 140 3.49 -6.61 -1.12
N ILE A 141 3.33 -5.59 -1.96
CA ILE A 141 2.04 -5.18 -2.53
C ILE A 141 2.19 -5.25 -4.05
N LEU A 142 1.32 -6.03 -4.71
CA LEU A 142 1.32 -6.16 -6.15
C LEU A 142 0.15 -5.37 -6.75
N PHE A 143 0.45 -4.41 -7.59
CA PHE A 143 -0.50 -3.84 -8.55
C PHE A 143 -0.22 -4.48 -9.90
N ASN A 144 -1.17 -5.24 -10.47
CA ASN A 144 -0.96 -5.96 -11.72
C ASN A 144 -1.90 -5.46 -12.82
N HIS A 145 -1.45 -5.52 -14.06
CA HIS A 145 -2.25 -5.16 -15.22
C HIS A 145 -3.39 -6.17 -15.46
N ASN A 146 -4.47 -5.71 -16.08
CA ASN A 146 -5.56 -6.54 -16.58
C ASN A 146 -5.53 -6.57 -18.11
N GLY A 147 -4.46 -7.15 -18.66
CA GLY A 147 -4.27 -7.31 -20.10
C GLY A 147 -3.70 -6.10 -20.86
N ALA A 148 -3.51 -4.94 -20.19
CA ALA A 148 -3.02 -3.70 -20.80
C ALA A 148 -2.12 -2.92 -19.84
N ASN A 149 -2.08 -1.59 -19.96
CA ASN A 149 -1.26 -0.71 -19.12
C ASN A 149 -1.77 -0.65 -17.68
N ILE A 150 -0.87 -0.33 -16.76
CA ILE A 150 -1.19 -0.01 -15.37
C ILE A 150 -0.62 1.35 -14.99
N GLN A 151 -1.38 2.15 -14.25
CA GLN A 151 -0.97 3.45 -13.74
C GLN A 151 -1.44 3.60 -12.29
N THR A 152 -0.56 4.08 -11.42
CA THR A 152 -0.95 4.63 -10.12
C THR A 152 -1.05 6.14 -10.25
N LYS A 153 -2.22 6.71 -10.01
CA LYS A 153 -2.47 8.16 -10.10
C LYS A 153 -2.52 8.75 -8.69
N LEU A 154 -1.58 9.64 -8.39
CA LEU A 154 -1.59 10.46 -7.19
C LEU A 154 -2.04 11.87 -7.60
N ASN A 155 -3.22 12.29 -7.18
CA ASN A 155 -3.79 13.59 -7.54
C ASN A 155 -3.81 14.51 -6.32
N LYS A 156 -3.19 15.68 -6.42
CA LYS A 156 -3.22 16.73 -5.41
C LYS A 156 -4.28 17.78 -5.72
N ASN A 157 -4.78 18.49 -4.71
CA ASN A 157 -5.86 19.46 -4.88
C ASN A 157 -5.36 20.77 -5.51
N SER A 158 -4.15 21.22 -5.18
CA SER A 158 -3.55 22.45 -5.72
C SER A 158 -2.06 22.26 -6.05
N SER A 159 -1.49 23.19 -6.81
CA SER A 159 -0.06 23.15 -7.17
C SER A 159 0.86 23.25 -5.95
N SER A 160 0.43 23.90 -4.87
CA SER A 160 1.22 24.02 -3.64
C SER A 160 1.15 22.81 -2.72
N ASP A 161 0.27 21.84 -2.99
CA ASP A 161 0.20 20.59 -2.26
C ASP A 161 1.27 19.59 -2.73
N SER A 162 1.33 18.43 -2.09
CA SER A 162 2.28 17.37 -2.45
C SER A 162 1.55 16.10 -2.89
N ALA A 163 2.08 15.47 -3.95
CA ALA A 163 1.76 14.12 -4.36
C ALA A 163 3.08 13.36 -4.51
N SER A 164 3.39 12.47 -3.56
CA SER A 164 4.72 11.89 -3.44
C SER A 164 4.70 10.46 -2.89
N PHE A 165 5.84 9.78 -3.04
CA PHE A 165 6.18 8.58 -2.29
C PHE A 165 7.21 8.92 -1.22
N LEU A 166 6.85 8.66 0.04
CA LEU A 166 7.71 8.87 1.20
C LEU A 166 8.21 7.52 1.72
N PHE A 167 9.53 7.34 1.75
CA PHE A 167 10.20 6.18 2.34
C PHE A 167 10.59 6.48 3.78
N GLN A 168 10.29 5.54 4.69
CA GLN A 168 10.50 5.73 6.11
C GLN A 168 11.28 4.56 6.73
N THR A 169 11.97 4.86 7.83
CA THR A 169 12.53 3.87 8.74
C THR A 169 12.05 4.21 10.14
N GLY A 170 11.30 3.30 10.77
CA GLY A 170 10.72 3.54 12.10
C GLY A 170 9.83 4.81 12.14
N PHE A 171 9.04 5.03 11.07
CA PHE A 171 8.18 6.20 10.86
C PHE A 171 8.91 7.54 10.70
N ALA A 172 10.23 7.57 10.66
CA ALA A 172 11.01 8.76 10.31
C ALA A 172 11.31 8.76 8.79
N GLY A 173 11.04 9.86 8.09
CA GLY A 173 11.27 10.00 6.65
C GLY A 173 12.75 9.88 6.29
N ARG A 174 13.07 9.20 5.19
CA ARG A 174 14.45 9.02 4.69
C ARG A 174 14.64 9.50 3.27
N ALA A 175 13.68 9.25 2.42
CA ALA A 175 13.68 9.73 1.03
C ALA A 175 12.25 10.04 0.62
N GLU A 176 12.09 11.02 -0.25
CA GLU A 176 10.79 11.38 -0.83
C GLU A 176 10.99 11.84 -2.27
N PHE A 177 10.12 11.36 -3.15
CA PHE A 177 10.08 11.84 -4.53
C PHE A 177 8.65 12.06 -5.01
N GLY A 178 8.46 13.03 -5.86
CA GLY A 178 7.17 13.40 -6.42
C GLY A 178 7.07 14.88 -6.76
N THR A 179 5.83 15.36 -6.89
CA THR A 179 5.55 16.81 -7.00
C THR A 179 5.30 17.34 -5.59
N ILE A 180 6.31 17.98 -5.01
CA ILE A 180 6.37 18.33 -3.59
C ILE A 180 6.35 19.85 -3.42
N GLY A 181 5.24 20.41 -2.94
CA GLY A 181 5.06 21.84 -2.71
C GLY A 181 5.01 22.72 -3.97
N ASP A 182 5.19 22.12 -5.13
CA ASP A 182 5.01 22.74 -6.46
C ASP A 182 4.76 21.65 -7.52
N ASP A 183 4.63 22.03 -8.80
CA ASP A 183 4.39 21.07 -9.90
C ASP A 183 5.68 20.51 -10.52
N ASN A 184 6.84 20.87 -9.98
CA ASN A 184 8.09 20.26 -10.40
C ASN A 184 8.28 18.90 -9.73
N PHE A 185 8.96 17.98 -10.40
CA PHE A 185 9.31 16.70 -9.80
C PHE A 185 10.59 16.86 -8.98
N THR A 186 10.52 16.56 -7.69
CA THR A 186 11.64 16.70 -6.74
C THR A 186 12.01 15.35 -6.14
N LEU A 187 13.31 15.11 -5.96
CA LEU A 187 13.89 14.06 -5.15
C LEU A 187 14.65 14.70 -3.99
N LYS A 188 14.31 14.31 -2.77
CA LYS A 188 14.97 14.77 -1.54
C LYS A 188 15.26 13.62 -0.59
N VAL A 189 16.23 13.79 0.30
CA VAL A 189 16.66 12.81 1.27
C VAL A 189 16.86 13.43 2.65
N SER A 190 16.78 12.60 3.69
CA SER A 190 17.03 13.00 5.08
C SER A 190 17.73 11.90 5.86
N SER A 191 18.68 12.25 6.69
CA SER A 191 19.34 11.30 7.60
C SER A 191 18.58 11.13 8.92
N ASP A 192 17.80 12.12 9.34
CA ASP A 192 17.13 12.21 10.64
C ASP A 192 15.60 12.27 10.58
N GLY A 193 15.01 12.49 9.39
CA GLY A 193 13.58 12.66 9.17
C GLY A 193 13.07 14.09 9.42
N SER A 194 13.93 15.00 9.84
CA SER A 194 13.60 16.40 10.15
C SER A 194 14.29 17.37 9.20
N THR A 195 15.58 17.15 8.94
CA THR A 195 16.40 17.96 8.03
C THR A 195 16.39 17.32 6.64
N TRP A 196 15.89 18.03 5.64
CA TRP A 196 15.76 17.52 4.29
C TRP A 196 16.69 18.25 3.32
N PHE A 197 17.28 17.49 2.41
CA PHE A 197 18.13 17.98 1.34
C PHE A 197 17.52 17.63 -0.01
N ASP A 198 17.14 18.65 -0.79
CA ASP A 198 16.80 18.45 -2.20
C ASP A 198 18.07 18.06 -2.97
N SER A 199 17.98 16.98 -3.73
CA SER A 199 19.10 16.48 -4.55
C SER A 199 18.89 16.80 -6.03
N LEU A 200 17.67 16.56 -6.55
CA LEU A 200 17.32 16.73 -7.95
C LEU A 200 15.94 17.36 -8.07
N LYS A 201 15.79 18.29 -9.02
CA LYS A 201 14.51 18.86 -9.41
C LYS A 201 14.36 18.86 -10.93
N ILE A 202 13.25 18.36 -11.45
CA ILE A 202 12.88 18.46 -12.86
C ILE A 202 11.87 19.59 -13.01
N ILE A 203 12.23 20.60 -13.79
CA ILE A 203 11.42 21.80 -13.99
C ILE A 203 10.27 21.48 -14.95
N ALA A 204 9.05 21.50 -14.47
CA ALA A 204 7.87 21.09 -15.23
C ALA A 204 7.68 21.89 -16.54
N SER A 205 7.95 23.19 -16.51
CA SER A 205 7.77 24.08 -17.66
C SER A 205 8.78 23.87 -18.82
N THR A 206 9.90 23.20 -18.57
CA THR A 206 10.99 23.06 -19.55
C THR A 206 11.51 21.64 -19.71
N GLY A 207 11.17 20.72 -18.82
CA GLY A 207 11.75 19.38 -18.75
C GLY A 207 13.23 19.32 -18.33
N ARG A 208 13.86 20.47 -18.03
CA ARG A 208 15.26 20.51 -17.59
C ARG A 208 15.35 20.06 -16.13
N PHE A 209 16.39 19.32 -15.80
CA PHE A 209 16.71 19.02 -14.41
C PHE A 209 17.73 20.00 -13.84
N ALA A 210 17.58 20.31 -12.55
CA ALA A 210 18.46 21.13 -11.76
C ALA A 210 18.98 20.31 -10.58
N PHE A 211 20.29 20.22 -10.46
CA PHE A 211 20.95 19.72 -9.26
C PHE A 211 20.73 20.72 -8.12
N LYS A 212 20.28 20.22 -6.96
CA LYS A 212 19.96 21.06 -5.81
C LYS A 212 21.02 21.00 -4.70
N SER A 213 21.98 20.10 -4.81
CA SER A 213 23.18 20.07 -3.95
C SER A 213 24.16 21.16 -4.41
N LEU A 214 23.80 22.42 -4.17
CA LEU A 214 24.59 23.59 -4.58
C LEU A 214 24.77 24.57 -3.42
N ASP A 215 25.91 25.26 -3.39
CA ASP A 215 26.22 26.37 -2.50
C ASP A 215 26.89 27.48 -3.30
N VAL A 216 26.42 28.71 -3.14
CA VAL A 216 26.86 29.88 -3.87
C VAL A 216 27.26 31.00 -2.92
N GLY A 217 28.15 31.87 -3.37
CA GLY A 217 28.61 33.00 -2.55
C GLY A 217 29.55 32.58 -1.41
N ILE A 218 30.22 31.45 -1.54
CA ILE A 218 31.11 30.92 -0.49
C ILE A 218 32.35 31.82 -0.37
N SER A 219 32.73 32.16 0.87
CA SER A 219 33.99 32.79 1.19
C SER A 219 35.04 31.72 1.55
N ALA A 220 36.14 31.65 0.84
CA ALA A 220 37.28 30.85 1.21
C ALA A 220 37.88 31.34 2.55
N THR A 221 38.44 30.43 3.33
CA THR A 221 39.12 30.77 4.61
C THR A 221 40.44 30.05 4.72
N GLY A 222 41.24 30.43 5.70
CA GLY A 222 42.48 29.75 6.07
C GLY A 222 43.48 29.56 4.90
N THR A 223 44.70 29.31 5.26
CA THR A 223 45.81 29.10 4.29
C THR A 223 46.41 27.69 4.41
N THR A 224 45.77 26.83 5.19
CA THR A 224 46.15 25.42 5.39
C THR A 224 44.91 24.54 5.31
N GLN A 225 45.10 23.24 5.08
CA GLN A 225 44.01 22.27 5.04
C GLN A 225 43.07 22.35 6.27
N GLY A 226 43.64 22.40 7.47
CA GLY A 226 42.87 22.38 8.72
C GLY A 226 42.12 23.68 9.03
N THR A 227 42.40 24.78 8.33
CA THR A 227 41.77 26.10 8.51
C THR A 227 40.95 26.55 7.30
N ALA A 228 41.08 25.86 6.17
CA ALA A 228 40.32 26.14 4.97
C ALA A 228 38.82 25.81 5.11
N LYS A 229 37.96 26.53 4.39
CA LYS A 229 36.50 26.34 4.45
C LYS A 229 36.10 24.97 3.91
N ALA A 230 35.48 24.14 4.74
CA ALA A 230 34.89 22.90 4.28
C ALA A 230 33.66 23.16 3.37
N ILE A 231 33.64 22.52 2.21
CA ILE A 231 32.49 22.47 1.30
C ILE A 231 31.76 21.15 1.46
N THR A 232 30.43 21.17 1.34
CA THR A 232 29.57 20.01 1.60
C THR A 232 28.58 19.75 0.47
N LYS A 233 28.65 20.50 -0.59
CA LYS A 233 27.73 20.39 -1.73
C LYS A 233 28.44 19.90 -2.97
N SER A 234 27.66 19.34 -3.92
CA SER A 234 28.21 18.87 -5.19
C SER A 234 28.60 20.03 -6.14
N PHE A 235 27.95 21.17 -6.01
CA PHE A 235 28.24 22.36 -6.82
C PHE A 235 28.53 23.55 -5.91
N ASN A 236 29.73 24.13 -6.01
CA ASN A 236 30.21 25.16 -5.10
C ASN A 236 30.77 26.36 -5.90
N GLU A 237 30.23 27.54 -5.65
CA GLU A 237 30.73 28.80 -6.19
C GLU A 237 31.43 29.59 -5.08
N ILE A 238 32.74 29.82 -5.25
CA ILE A 238 33.55 30.55 -4.28
C ILE A 238 33.75 31.98 -4.83
N THR A 239 33.10 32.94 -4.21
CA THR A 239 33.07 34.35 -4.69
C THR A 239 34.04 35.27 -3.96
N ASN A 240 34.50 34.86 -2.76
CA ASN A 240 35.42 35.66 -1.97
C ASN A 240 36.68 34.86 -1.63
N VAL A 241 37.80 35.19 -2.26
CA VAL A 241 39.09 34.53 -2.07
C VAL A 241 40.17 35.59 -1.82
N THR A 242 40.69 35.63 -0.60
CA THR A 242 41.92 36.36 -0.28
C THR A 242 43.15 35.52 -0.66
N ALA A 243 44.26 36.12 -1.02
CA ALA A 243 45.47 35.42 -1.43
C ALA A 243 45.90 34.34 -0.42
N GLY A 244 46.08 33.11 -0.91
CA GLY A 244 46.47 31.96 -0.12
C GLY A 244 45.32 31.20 0.58
N GLN A 245 44.12 31.77 0.59
CA GLN A 245 42.95 31.07 1.18
C GLN A 245 42.49 29.87 0.36
N GLY A 246 41.72 28.97 1.00
CA GLY A 246 41.26 27.75 0.36
C GLY A 246 39.94 27.21 0.86
N VAL A 247 39.55 26.12 0.21
CA VAL A 247 38.45 25.25 0.59
C VAL A 247 38.95 23.82 0.75
N VAL A 248 38.20 23.01 1.54
CA VAL A 248 38.47 21.58 1.72
C VAL A 248 37.33 20.77 1.12
N LEU A 249 37.67 19.87 0.21
CA LEU A 249 36.74 18.82 -0.28
C LEU A 249 36.36 17.87 0.86
N PRO A 250 35.17 17.29 0.85
CA PRO A 250 34.82 16.21 1.77
C PRO A 250 35.72 14.98 1.57
N SER A 251 35.60 13.99 2.47
CA SER A 251 36.21 12.67 2.23
C SER A 251 35.62 12.07 0.97
N PRO A 252 36.43 11.57 0.03
CA PRO A 252 35.93 11.04 -1.24
C PRO A 252 35.12 9.77 -1.01
N GLU A 253 33.95 9.71 -1.63
CA GLU A 253 33.14 8.50 -1.74
C GLU A 253 33.10 8.06 -3.21
N ALA A 254 33.30 6.78 -3.48
CA ALA A 254 33.37 6.28 -4.86
C ALA A 254 32.07 6.59 -5.62
N GLY A 255 32.22 7.21 -6.80
CA GLY A 255 31.11 7.69 -7.64
C GLY A 255 30.70 9.15 -7.39
N GLU A 256 31.26 9.81 -6.37
CA GLU A 256 30.93 11.20 -6.05
C GLU A 256 31.57 12.18 -7.05
N VAL A 257 30.84 13.25 -7.35
CA VAL A 257 31.29 14.34 -8.25
C VAL A 257 31.08 15.68 -7.54
N ILE A 258 32.11 16.49 -7.50
CA ILE A 258 32.09 17.86 -6.96
C ILE A 258 32.62 18.85 -7.99
N LEU A 259 31.86 19.91 -8.24
CA LEU A 259 32.32 21.07 -9.02
C LEU A 259 32.65 22.20 -8.07
N VAL A 260 33.81 22.80 -8.29
CA VAL A 260 34.23 24.04 -7.62
C VAL A 260 34.51 25.09 -8.70
N ALA A 261 33.82 26.24 -8.57
CA ALA A 261 34.03 27.41 -9.41
C ALA A 261 34.69 28.53 -8.57
N ASN A 262 35.81 29.05 -8.98
CA ASN A 262 36.45 30.20 -8.38
C ASN A 262 36.07 31.48 -9.10
N GLN A 263 35.21 32.28 -8.51
CA GLN A 263 34.76 33.61 -8.95
C GLN A 263 35.38 34.71 -8.05
N GLY A 264 36.32 34.36 -7.20
CA GLY A 264 37.00 35.30 -6.33
C GLY A 264 38.17 36.02 -7.04
N ALA A 265 38.74 37.06 -6.40
CA ALA A 265 39.78 37.92 -6.97
C ALA A 265 41.17 37.25 -6.99
N ASN A 266 41.39 36.14 -6.33
CA ASN A 266 42.68 35.45 -6.23
C ASN A 266 42.56 33.97 -6.55
N ALA A 267 43.70 33.31 -6.81
CA ALA A 267 43.76 31.86 -6.95
C ALA A 267 43.32 31.18 -5.65
N LEU A 268 42.48 30.16 -5.79
CA LEU A 268 41.90 29.37 -4.69
C LEU A 268 42.71 28.09 -4.45
N ASN A 269 43.08 27.83 -3.22
CA ASN A 269 43.64 26.55 -2.83
C ASN A 269 42.53 25.53 -2.52
N ILE A 270 42.49 24.41 -3.22
CA ILE A 270 41.56 23.33 -2.98
C ILE A 270 42.31 22.18 -2.31
N TYR A 271 42.00 21.93 -1.06
CA TYR A 271 42.62 20.86 -0.29
C TYR A 271 41.74 19.60 -0.36
N PRO A 272 42.31 18.40 -0.39
CA PRO A 272 41.53 17.17 -0.08
C PRO A 272 41.18 17.12 1.39
N ALA A 273 40.27 16.28 1.79
CA ALA A 273 40.07 15.93 3.19
C ALA A 273 41.35 15.34 3.80
N SER A 274 41.52 15.42 5.14
CA SER A 274 42.69 14.91 5.82
C SER A 274 42.94 13.43 5.53
N GLY A 275 44.19 13.10 5.19
CA GLY A 275 44.59 11.73 4.84
C GLY A 275 44.34 11.35 3.36
N HIS A 276 43.79 12.27 2.56
CA HIS A 276 43.45 12.02 1.14
C HIS A 276 44.35 12.83 0.20
N SER A 277 44.25 12.60 -1.10
CA SER A 277 45.00 13.29 -2.13
C SER A 277 44.13 13.72 -3.30
N ILE A 278 44.63 14.64 -4.13
CA ILE A 278 44.04 15.04 -5.41
C ILE A 278 45.02 14.64 -6.51
N ASN A 279 44.59 13.89 -7.49
CA ASN A 279 45.41 13.35 -8.57
C ASN A 279 46.67 12.62 -8.01
N ASN A 280 47.87 13.01 -8.50
CA ASN A 280 49.14 12.47 -8.05
C ASN A 280 49.87 13.38 -7.05
N LEU A 281 49.19 14.37 -6.50
CA LEU A 281 49.76 15.19 -5.42
C LEU A 281 49.96 14.37 -4.15
N ALA A 282 50.91 14.82 -3.33
CA ALA A 282 51.07 14.21 -2.03
C ALA A 282 49.82 14.39 -1.16
N VAL A 283 49.63 13.50 -0.20
CA VAL A 283 48.53 13.57 0.76
C VAL A 283 48.44 14.96 1.41
N ASN A 284 47.23 15.47 1.58
CA ASN A 284 46.93 16.81 2.14
C ASN A 284 47.43 18.01 1.34
N THR A 285 47.95 17.80 0.13
CA THR A 285 48.46 18.90 -0.72
C THR A 285 47.34 19.55 -1.50
N ALA A 286 47.27 20.88 -1.47
CA ALA A 286 46.29 21.65 -2.23
C ALA A 286 46.57 21.63 -3.74
N GLN A 287 45.49 21.64 -4.50
CA GLN A 287 45.50 21.98 -5.91
C GLN A 287 45.02 23.43 -6.08
N SER A 288 45.80 24.24 -6.79
CA SER A 288 45.41 25.62 -7.07
C SER A 288 44.39 25.68 -8.21
N LEU A 289 43.39 26.56 -8.08
CA LEU A 289 42.39 26.87 -9.08
C LEU A 289 42.46 28.38 -9.39
N ALA A 290 42.76 28.73 -10.65
CA ALA A 290 42.92 30.13 -11.06
C ALA A 290 41.59 30.90 -10.95
N VAL A 291 41.68 32.24 -10.98
CA VAL A 291 40.53 33.14 -11.02
C VAL A 291 39.71 32.87 -12.28
N ASP A 292 38.36 32.98 -12.16
CA ASP A 292 37.39 32.76 -13.26
C ASP A 292 37.46 31.36 -13.89
N THR A 293 37.99 30.37 -13.14
CA THR A 293 38.04 29.00 -13.62
C THR A 293 37.17 28.08 -12.74
N ARG A 294 36.89 26.93 -13.31
CA ARG A 294 36.12 25.87 -12.61
C ARG A 294 36.81 24.53 -12.80
N ARG A 295 36.58 23.62 -11.85
CA ARG A 295 37.16 22.28 -11.90
C ARG A 295 36.17 21.27 -11.35
N ILE A 296 36.11 20.11 -12.01
CA ILE A 296 35.34 18.98 -11.57
C ILE A 296 36.28 18.01 -10.87
N PHE A 297 35.88 17.59 -9.69
CA PHE A 297 36.53 16.54 -8.93
C PHE A 297 35.59 15.33 -8.91
N PHE A 298 36.14 14.17 -9.19
CA PHE A 298 35.37 12.92 -9.08
C PHE A 298 36.17 11.88 -8.31
N ALA A 299 35.51 11.05 -7.53
CA ALA A 299 36.12 9.98 -6.76
C ALA A 299 35.83 8.63 -7.42
N ILE A 300 36.88 7.91 -7.85
CA ILE A 300 36.76 6.52 -8.30
C ILE A 300 36.86 5.58 -7.10
N THR A 301 37.61 6.01 -6.07
CA THR A 301 37.83 5.27 -4.83
C THR A 301 37.63 6.20 -3.64
N SER A 302 37.48 5.63 -2.45
CA SER A 302 37.24 6.37 -1.20
C SER A 302 38.49 7.08 -0.62
N ASN A 303 39.60 7.13 -1.33
CA ASN A 303 40.84 7.72 -0.81
C ASN A 303 41.45 8.83 -1.67
N LYS A 304 40.90 9.11 -2.83
CA LYS A 304 41.47 10.06 -3.77
C LYS A 304 40.43 10.77 -4.63
N TRP A 305 40.62 12.08 -4.84
CA TRP A 305 39.91 12.86 -5.82
C TRP A 305 40.73 12.93 -7.13
N TYR A 306 40.04 12.81 -8.24
CA TYR A 306 40.59 13.05 -9.58
C TYR A 306 40.02 14.36 -10.11
N ALA A 307 40.87 15.29 -10.49
CA ALA A 307 40.50 16.60 -11.01
C ALA A 307 40.68 16.65 -12.51
N LEU A 308 39.66 17.09 -13.23
CA LEU A 308 39.60 17.36 -14.67
C LEU A 308 39.72 18.86 -14.94
#